data_1ff9f2dc475d40c2ea3d4bcf9ddd8087
#
_entry.id   1ff9f2dc475d40c2ea3d4bcf9ddd8087
#
_cell.length_a   1.000
_cell.length_b   1.000
_cell.length_c   1.000
_cell.angle_alpha   90.00
_cell.angle_beta   90.00
_cell.angle_gamma   90.00
#
_symmetry.space_group_name_H-M   'P 1'
#
loop_
_entity.id
_entity.type
_entity.pdbx_description
1 polymer ?
#
loop_
_entity_poly.entity_id
_entity_poly.type
_entity_poly.pdbx_seq_one_letter_code
_entity_poly.pdbx_strand_id
1 'polypeptide(L)'
;MTECIQSSFGFKACGSREIVARFDGGTISSDSGGFLLRETDRRLNLLPRMAGCFLDGRNQARIDHSILEMLSQRIYGLALGYEDINDHEQLRTDPVFGILAGREELDEPLAGKSTLNRMELGAGAKDRYKKITFWKDALDELLVKVFIESHDNAPAEIILDVDTTDLPLHGKQEGRFFHGYYDNYCYLPLYIFCGEHVLCARLREANHDAAFGSLQEIQRIVAQIREAWPATKIILRGDSGFCRNQLMSWCENNSVDFVFGLARNQRLRKIIGAQMHAATQQWNQTGKPARVFSEFRYQTKKTKKGGWDRARRVVAKAEHIDGKENPRFVVTSLAGEAWAAQALYEELYCARGDMENRIKEQFSLFADRVSAETMRANQMRLYLSTMTYILVSGLRRLGLKGTELAEAQVSTIRTKLLKIGAQIRVTVRKVWISMASSYPWQKLYQQVWANLRC
;
A
#
# COMPACT_ATOMS: atom_id res chain seq x y z
N MET A 1 25.16 -50.74 -1.08
CA MET A 1 26.15 -49.79 -0.54
C MET A 1 25.98 -48.51 -1.34
N THR A 2 25.28 -47.53 -0.78
CA THR A 2 25.08 -46.22 -1.37
C THR A 2 26.33 -45.41 -1.05
N GLU A 3 27.16 -45.13 -2.03
CA GLU A 3 28.29 -44.20 -1.90
C GLU A 3 27.71 -42.81 -1.58
N CYS A 4 27.86 -42.39 -0.34
CA CYS A 4 27.70 -40.98 0.05
C CYS A 4 28.89 -40.21 -0.56
N ILE A 5 28.73 -39.69 -1.76
CA ILE A 5 29.69 -38.76 -2.33
C ILE A 5 29.45 -37.42 -1.61
N GLN A 6 30.09 -37.24 -0.48
CA GLN A 6 30.23 -35.90 0.15
C GLN A 6 31.23 -35.11 -0.68
N SER A 7 30.75 -34.41 -1.70
CA SER A 7 31.61 -33.49 -2.45
C SER A 7 31.89 -32.26 -1.55
N SER A 8 33.17 -32.09 -1.20
CA SER A 8 33.66 -30.88 -0.56
C SER A 8 34.26 -29.93 -1.59
N PHE A 9 34.02 -28.63 -1.43
CA PHE A 9 34.54 -27.59 -2.30
C PHE A 9 35.68 -26.87 -1.58
N GLY A 10 36.89 -26.92 -2.11
CA GLY A 10 38.03 -26.17 -1.63
C GLY A 10 38.08 -24.79 -2.31
N PHE A 11 38.20 -23.72 -1.51
CA PHE A 11 38.36 -22.37 -2.01
C PHE A 11 39.78 -21.86 -1.66
N LYS A 12 40.17 -20.72 -2.27
CA LYS A 12 41.45 -20.06 -1.96
C LYS A 12 41.55 -19.78 -0.47
N ALA A 13 42.63 -20.20 0.16
CA ALA A 13 42.90 -20.00 1.57
C ALA A 13 42.84 -18.51 1.97
N CYS A 14 42.35 -18.23 3.17
CA CYS A 14 42.38 -16.93 3.78
C CYS A 14 43.53 -16.87 4.82
N GLY A 15 44.63 -16.30 4.43
CA GLY A 15 45.86 -16.39 5.22
C GLY A 15 46.38 -17.83 5.31
N SER A 16 46.54 -18.36 6.53
CA SER A 16 46.94 -19.75 6.79
C SER A 16 45.72 -20.74 6.89
N ARG A 17 44.49 -20.26 6.70
CA ARG A 17 43.30 -21.08 6.90
C ARG A 17 42.78 -21.58 5.56
N GLU A 18 42.64 -22.90 5.44
CA GLU A 18 41.93 -23.54 4.33
C GLU A 18 40.41 -23.23 4.42
N ILE A 19 39.77 -22.99 3.27
CA ILE A 19 38.33 -22.78 3.18
C ILE A 19 37.72 -23.97 2.48
N VAL A 20 36.88 -24.72 3.21
CA VAL A 20 36.15 -25.89 2.71
C VAL A 20 34.67 -25.70 2.93
N ALA A 21 33.85 -25.89 1.88
CA ALA A 21 32.41 -25.89 1.95
C ALA A 21 31.81 -27.27 1.64
N ARG A 22 30.65 -27.59 2.25
CA ARG A 22 29.91 -28.83 2.02
C ARG A 22 28.42 -28.55 2.13
N PHE A 23 27.59 -29.40 1.49
CA PHE A 23 26.12 -29.39 1.65
C PHE A 23 25.68 -30.34 2.77
N ASP A 24 26.14 -30.11 4.00
CA ASP A 24 25.85 -30.89 5.20
C ASP A 24 25.20 -30.08 6.32
N GLY A 25 24.77 -28.83 6.03
CA GLY A 25 24.16 -27.92 7.00
C GLY A 25 22.70 -28.25 7.40
N GLY A 26 22.11 -29.33 6.85
CA GLY A 26 20.70 -29.68 7.10
C GLY A 26 19.71 -28.75 6.40
N THR A 27 18.45 -28.77 6.83
CA THR A 27 17.40 -27.91 6.28
C THR A 27 17.50 -26.52 6.87
N ILE A 28 17.82 -25.53 6.06
CA ILE A 28 17.99 -24.12 6.46
C ILE A 28 17.01 -23.26 5.68
N SER A 29 16.33 -22.33 6.38
CA SER A 29 15.53 -21.28 5.79
C SER A 29 16.09 -19.92 6.18
N SER A 30 15.97 -18.92 5.29
CA SER A 30 16.35 -17.53 5.56
C SER A 30 15.19 -16.68 6.11
N ASP A 31 14.00 -17.24 6.25
CA ASP A 31 12.74 -16.52 6.38
C ASP A 31 12.03 -16.73 7.73
N SER A 32 12.75 -17.18 8.74
CA SER A 32 12.16 -17.51 10.03
C SER A 32 11.63 -16.30 10.81
N GLY A 33 12.01 -15.08 10.44
CA GLY A 33 11.34 -13.86 10.93
C GLY A 33 9.89 -13.74 10.49
N GLY A 34 9.48 -14.45 9.44
CA GLY A 34 8.09 -14.51 8.96
C GLY A 34 7.08 -14.98 10.01
N PHE A 35 7.51 -15.67 11.08
CA PHE A 35 6.62 -16.02 12.18
C PHE A 35 6.01 -14.81 12.88
N LEU A 36 6.67 -13.67 12.90
CA LEU A 36 6.08 -12.43 13.43
C LEU A 36 4.92 -11.95 12.57
N LEU A 37 5.00 -12.11 11.25
CA LEU A 37 3.87 -11.81 10.35
C LEU A 37 2.70 -12.77 10.59
N ARG A 38 2.97 -14.06 10.80
CA ARG A 38 1.93 -15.04 11.13
C ARG A 38 1.23 -14.71 12.45
N GLU A 39 1.97 -14.33 13.49
CA GLU A 39 1.35 -13.89 14.75
C GLU A 39 0.56 -12.58 14.57
N THR A 40 1.03 -11.69 13.71
CA THR A 40 0.28 -10.48 13.35
C THR A 40 -1.03 -10.84 12.65
N ASP A 41 -1.00 -11.75 11.67
CA ASP A 41 -2.21 -12.21 10.97
C ASP A 41 -3.20 -12.87 11.92
N ARG A 42 -2.73 -13.67 12.89
CA ARG A 42 -3.60 -14.26 13.91
C ARG A 42 -4.38 -13.23 14.71
N ARG A 43 -3.79 -12.04 14.96
CA ARG A 43 -4.47 -10.93 15.66
C ARG A 43 -5.44 -10.20 14.76
N LEU A 44 -5.05 -9.96 13.50
CA LEU A 44 -5.86 -9.22 12.52
C LEU A 44 -6.95 -10.11 11.90
N ASN A 45 -6.75 -11.41 11.90
CA ASN A 45 -7.56 -12.39 11.17
C ASN A 45 -7.73 -11.97 9.69
N LEU A 46 -6.64 -11.44 9.08
CA LEU A 46 -6.69 -10.81 7.76
C LEU A 46 -6.80 -11.83 6.64
N LEU A 47 -5.91 -12.85 6.64
CA LEU A 47 -5.85 -13.84 5.56
C LEU A 47 -7.09 -14.73 5.49
N PRO A 48 -7.66 -15.22 6.60
CA PRO A 48 -8.94 -15.94 6.56
C PRO A 48 -10.09 -15.10 6.03
N ARG A 49 -10.16 -13.81 6.41
CA ARG A 49 -11.17 -12.86 5.90
C ARG A 49 -11.00 -12.59 4.41
N MET A 50 -9.75 -12.42 3.97
CA MET A 50 -9.46 -12.27 2.54
C MET A 50 -9.88 -13.53 1.76
N ALA A 51 -9.58 -14.73 2.28
CA ALA A 51 -10.00 -15.99 1.65
C ALA A 51 -11.52 -16.10 1.54
N GLY A 52 -12.27 -15.58 2.51
CA GLY A 52 -13.74 -15.48 2.49
C GLY A 52 -14.29 -14.58 1.37
N CYS A 53 -13.45 -13.72 0.77
CA CYS A 53 -13.84 -12.91 -0.39
C CYS A 53 -13.70 -13.66 -1.73
N PHE A 54 -13.37 -14.96 -1.70
CA PHE A 54 -13.17 -15.78 -2.89
C PHE A 54 -14.25 -16.84 -3.02
N LEU A 55 -14.60 -17.12 -4.26
CA LEU A 55 -15.45 -18.26 -4.63
C LEU A 55 -14.56 -19.34 -5.26
N ASP A 56 -14.56 -20.52 -4.64
CA ASP A 56 -13.85 -21.69 -5.13
C ASP A 56 -14.81 -22.65 -5.86
N GLY A 57 -14.82 -22.60 -7.17
CA GLY A 57 -15.60 -23.50 -8.02
C GLY A 57 -14.89 -24.83 -8.35
N ARG A 58 -13.79 -25.15 -7.68
CA ARG A 58 -13.09 -26.42 -7.85
C ARG A 58 -13.89 -27.56 -7.17
N ASN A 59 -13.62 -28.79 -7.60
CA ASN A 59 -14.20 -29.96 -6.92
C ASN A 59 -13.53 -30.15 -5.54
N GLN A 60 -14.28 -29.96 -4.47
CA GLN A 60 -13.77 -29.98 -3.09
C GLN A 60 -13.04 -31.29 -2.73
N ALA A 61 -13.47 -32.43 -3.27
CA ALA A 61 -12.83 -33.73 -3.05
C ALA A 61 -11.45 -33.89 -3.74
N ARG A 62 -11.01 -32.89 -4.52
CA ARG A 62 -9.76 -32.92 -5.29
C ARG A 62 -8.94 -31.64 -5.11
N ILE A 63 -9.11 -30.98 -3.99
CA ILE A 63 -8.36 -29.78 -3.64
C ILE A 63 -7.22 -30.18 -2.71
N ASP A 64 -5.99 -30.08 -3.22
CA ASP A 64 -4.76 -30.27 -2.44
C ASP A 64 -4.35 -28.98 -1.71
N HIS A 65 -4.71 -27.82 -2.25
CA HIS A 65 -4.35 -26.50 -1.72
C HIS A 65 -5.57 -25.61 -1.61
N SER A 66 -5.93 -25.22 -0.38
CA SER A 66 -7.03 -24.30 -0.09
C SER A 66 -6.72 -22.89 -0.60
N ILE A 67 -7.77 -22.06 -0.76
CA ILE A 67 -7.59 -20.63 -1.08
C ILE A 67 -6.77 -19.94 0.01
N LEU A 68 -7.04 -20.22 1.27
CA LEU A 68 -6.32 -19.63 2.39
C LEU A 68 -4.82 -19.99 2.34
N GLU A 69 -4.48 -21.26 2.08
CA GLU A 69 -3.08 -21.69 1.92
C GLU A 69 -2.38 -20.95 0.79
N MET A 70 -3.00 -20.87 -0.39
CA MET A 70 -2.43 -20.19 -1.57
C MET A 70 -2.27 -18.67 -1.35
N LEU A 71 -3.25 -18.01 -0.72
CA LEU A 71 -3.16 -16.59 -0.38
C LEU A 71 -2.06 -16.35 0.65
N SER A 72 -1.99 -17.18 1.69
CA SER A 72 -0.94 -17.12 2.72
C SER A 72 0.44 -17.27 2.08
N GLN A 73 0.62 -18.27 1.23
CA GLN A 73 1.87 -18.51 0.50
C GLN A 73 2.29 -17.28 -0.32
N ARG A 74 1.36 -16.62 -1.03
CA ARG A 74 1.66 -15.44 -1.83
C ARG A 74 1.93 -14.21 -0.98
N ILE A 75 1.12 -13.93 0.04
CA ILE A 75 1.23 -12.73 0.88
C ILE A 75 2.48 -12.78 1.74
N TYR A 76 2.79 -13.91 2.36
CA TYR A 76 4.06 -14.06 3.08
C TYR A 76 5.25 -13.99 2.11
N GLY A 77 5.15 -14.57 0.91
CA GLY A 77 6.16 -14.46 -0.12
C GLY A 77 6.47 -12.99 -0.47
N LEU A 78 5.46 -12.19 -0.77
CA LEU A 78 5.62 -10.75 -1.06
C LEU A 78 6.23 -9.98 0.12
N ALA A 79 5.77 -10.24 1.34
CA ALA A 79 6.32 -9.60 2.55
C ALA A 79 7.81 -9.93 2.73
N LEU A 80 8.19 -11.18 2.45
CA LEU A 80 9.55 -11.69 2.54
C LEU A 80 10.43 -11.34 1.32
N GLY A 81 9.86 -10.72 0.28
CA GLY A 81 10.60 -10.21 -0.88
C GLY A 81 10.60 -11.11 -2.11
N TYR A 82 9.73 -12.10 -2.17
CA TYR A 82 9.55 -13.00 -3.30
C TYR A 82 8.36 -12.57 -4.15
N GLU A 83 8.64 -11.86 -5.20
CA GLU A 83 7.61 -11.34 -6.12
C GLU A 83 7.14 -12.39 -7.11
N ASP A 84 8.10 -13.07 -7.73
CA ASP A 84 7.84 -13.95 -8.87
C ASP A 84 7.13 -15.23 -8.40
N ILE A 85 6.08 -15.60 -9.13
CA ILE A 85 5.42 -16.89 -8.93
C ILE A 85 6.42 -18.05 -9.13
N ASN A 86 7.44 -17.88 -9.97
CA ASN A 86 8.48 -18.90 -10.19
C ASN A 86 9.29 -19.20 -8.92
N ASP A 87 9.49 -18.24 -8.02
CA ASP A 87 10.19 -18.47 -6.76
C ASP A 87 9.48 -19.53 -5.91
N HIS A 88 8.16 -19.64 -6.08
CA HIS A 88 7.35 -20.63 -5.35
C HIS A 88 7.62 -22.09 -5.77
N GLU A 89 8.30 -22.36 -6.88
CA GLU A 89 8.76 -23.73 -7.21
C GLU A 89 9.81 -24.23 -6.20
N GLN A 90 10.57 -23.32 -5.60
CA GLN A 90 11.54 -23.61 -4.55
C GLN A 90 10.93 -23.42 -3.14
N LEU A 91 10.25 -22.30 -2.92
CA LEU A 91 9.64 -21.97 -1.63
C LEU A 91 8.59 -22.99 -1.18
N ARG A 92 7.94 -23.69 -2.11
CA ARG A 92 6.92 -24.69 -1.80
C ARG A 92 7.42 -25.86 -0.94
N THR A 93 8.73 -26.10 -0.95
CA THR A 93 9.37 -27.15 -0.16
C THR A 93 10.11 -26.62 1.07
N ASP A 94 10.10 -25.31 1.30
CA ASP A 94 10.67 -24.71 2.52
C ASP A 94 9.71 -24.93 3.70
N PRO A 95 10.14 -25.62 4.78
CA PRO A 95 9.27 -25.91 5.93
C PRO A 95 8.75 -24.64 6.63
N VAL A 96 9.52 -23.52 6.61
CA VAL A 96 9.05 -22.25 7.18
C VAL A 96 7.83 -21.77 6.40
N PHE A 97 7.86 -21.79 5.06
CA PHE A 97 6.71 -21.43 4.24
C PHE A 97 5.52 -22.37 4.47
N GLY A 98 5.76 -23.67 4.63
CA GLY A 98 4.72 -24.64 5.01
C GLY A 98 4.00 -24.22 6.30
N ILE A 99 4.77 -23.89 7.34
CA ILE A 99 4.22 -23.44 8.63
C ILE A 99 3.50 -22.09 8.50
N LEU A 100 4.06 -21.14 7.77
CA LEU A 100 3.45 -19.84 7.54
C LEU A 100 2.10 -19.99 6.82
N ALA A 101 2.02 -20.83 5.82
CA ALA A 101 0.79 -21.11 5.08
C ALA A 101 -0.23 -21.95 5.86
N GLY A 102 0.14 -22.46 7.03
CA GLY A 102 -0.75 -23.24 7.89
C GLY A 102 -0.85 -24.73 7.52
N ARG A 103 0.13 -25.26 6.77
CA ARG A 103 0.19 -26.67 6.41
C ARG A 103 0.57 -27.51 7.60
N GLU A 104 -0.18 -28.57 7.86
CA GLU A 104 0.08 -29.51 8.95
C GLU A 104 1.15 -30.54 8.56
N GLU A 105 1.08 -31.04 7.32
CA GLU A 105 2.00 -32.02 6.75
C GLU A 105 3.14 -31.31 6.02
N LEU A 106 4.25 -31.08 6.71
CA LEU A 106 5.37 -30.27 6.23
C LEU A 106 6.28 -31.00 5.22
N ASP A 107 6.12 -32.28 5.03
CA ASP A 107 6.76 -33.10 4.00
C ASP A 107 6.03 -33.00 2.64
N GLU A 108 4.78 -32.56 2.65
CA GLU A 108 4.05 -32.26 1.43
C GLU A 108 4.30 -30.81 0.94
N PRO A 109 4.59 -30.63 -0.34
CA PRO A 109 4.88 -29.31 -0.87
C PRO A 109 3.62 -28.44 -0.94
N LEU A 110 3.79 -27.11 -0.78
CA LEU A 110 2.77 -26.10 -1.04
C LEU A 110 2.43 -26.02 -2.55
N ALA A 111 1.48 -25.14 -2.88
CA ALA A 111 1.05 -24.92 -4.26
C ALA A 111 2.21 -24.52 -5.18
N GLY A 112 2.35 -25.18 -6.30
CA GLY A 112 3.31 -24.82 -7.35
C GLY A 112 2.83 -23.61 -8.16
N LYS A 113 3.75 -23.00 -8.94
CA LYS A 113 3.51 -21.81 -9.75
C LYS A 113 2.25 -21.88 -10.62
N SER A 114 1.98 -23.03 -11.24
CA SER A 114 0.81 -23.20 -12.11
C SER A 114 -0.51 -23.10 -11.35
N THR A 115 -0.56 -23.58 -10.10
CA THR A 115 -1.73 -23.51 -9.24
C THR A 115 -1.95 -22.09 -8.73
N LEU A 116 -0.89 -21.41 -8.27
CA LEU A 116 -0.93 -20.01 -7.88
C LEU A 116 -1.32 -19.09 -9.04
N ASN A 117 -0.77 -19.32 -10.23
CA ASN A 117 -1.12 -18.55 -11.42
C ASN A 117 -2.60 -18.69 -11.80
N ARG A 118 -3.19 -19.89 -11.67
CA ARG A 118 -4.63 -20.07 -11.89
C ARG A 118 -5.50 -19.29 -10.90
N MET A 119 -5.06 -19.15 -9.66
CA MET A 119 -5.73 -18.32 -8.65
C MET A 119 -5.64 -16.82 -9.02
N GLU A 120 -4.45 -16.32 -9.37
CA GLU A 120 -4.23 -14.92 -9.71
C GLU A 120 -4.96 -14.50 -10.99
N LEU A 121 -4.93 -15.34 -12.03
CA LEU A 121 -5.61 -15.05 -13.28
C LEU A 121 -7.14 -15.07 -13.13
N GLY A 122 -7.65 -15.84 -12.17
CA GLY A 122 -9.09 -15.95 -11.89
C GLY A 122 -9.89 -16.66 -12.97
N ALA A 123 -11.15 -16.96 -12.68
CA ALA A 123 -12.07 -17.58 -13.62
C ALA A 123 -12.55 -16.58 -14.68
N GLY A 124 -12.37 -16.91 -15.95
CA GLY A 124 -13.10 -16.29 -17.06
C GLY A 124 -14.37 -17.08 -17.39
N ALA A 125 -15.36 -16.45 -18.01
CA ALA A 125 -16.66 -17.07 -18.31
C ALA A 125 -16.58 -18.36 -19.14
N LYS A 126 -15.46 -18.62 -19.84
CA LYS A 126 -15.24 -19.79 -20.71
C LYS A 126 -14.03 -20.66 -20.28
N ASP A 127 -13.46 -20.41 -19.10
CA ASP A 127 -12.22 -21.07 -18.73
C ASP A 127 -12.46 -22.39 -18.00
N ARG A 128 -12.07 -23.50 -18.61
CA ARG A 128 -12.21 -24.84 -18.03
C ARG A 128 -11.35 -25.07 -16.79
N TYR A 129 -10.21 -24.40 -16.70
CA TYR A 129 -9.16 -24.67 -15.69
C TYR A 129 -9.13 -23.61 -14.59
N LYS A 130 -9.63 -22.40 -14.83
CA LYS A 130 -9.65 -21.32 -13.85
C LYS A 130 -11.03 -21.27 -13.21
N LYS A 131 -11.14 -21.81 -12.02
CA LYS A 131 -12.42 -21.96 -11.28
C LYS A 131 -12.46 -21.12 -10.01
N ILE A 132 -11.42 -20.38 -9.73
CA ILE A 132 -11.34 -19.48 -8.57
C ILE A 132 -11.67 -18.08 -9.04
N THR A 133 -12.57 -17.41 -8.35
CA THR A 133 -12.87 -16.01 -8.58
C THR A 133 -12.90 -15.26 -7.25
N PHE A 134 -12.75 -13.94 -7.30
CA PHE A 134 -12.88 -13.10 -6.12
C PHE A 134 -13.99 -12.06 -6.29
N TRP A 135 -14.61 -11.71 -5.20
CA TRP A 135 -15.59 -10.64 -5.13
C TRP A 135 -14.87 -9.34 -4.79
N LYS A 136 -14.75 -8.49 -5.79
CA LYS A 136 -14.05 -7.22 -5.70
C LYS A 136 -14.62 -6.33 -4.61
N ASP A 137 -15.94 -6.20 -4.53
CA ASP A 137 -16.60 -5.33 -3.57
C ASP A 137 -16.37 -5.82 -2.13
N ALA A 138 -16.36 -7.14 -1.90
CA ALA A 138 -16.04 -7.71 -0.59
C ALA A 138 -14.58 -7.43 -0.16
N LEU A 139 -13.62 -7.47 -1.11
CA LEU A 139 -12.24 -7.09 -0.82
C LEU A 139 -12.12 -5.60 -0.49
N ASP A 140 -12.82 -4.74 -1.24
CA ASP A 140 -12.83 -3.30 -1.00
C ASP A 140 -13.49 -2.94 0.34
N GLU A 141 -14.57 -3.62 0.71
CA GLU A 141 -15.22 -3.48 2.01
C GLU A 141 -14.30 -3.95 3.15
N LEU A 142 -13.56 -5.04 2.94
CA LEU A 142 -12.61 -5.56 3.91
C LEU A 142 -11.51 -4.55 4.26
N LEU A 143 -11.01 -3.78 3.27
CA LEU A 143 -10.00 -2.73 3.53
C LEU A 143 -10.50 -1.71 4.56
N VAL A 144 -11.71 -1.22 4.38
CA VAL A 144 -12.32 -0.24 5.29
C VAL A 144 -12.65 -0.87 6.65
N LYS A 145 -13.12 -2.11 6.65
CA LYS A 145 -13.43 -2.83 7.90
C LYS A 145 -12.21 -3.04 8.77
N VAL A 146 -11.08 -3.43 8.18
CA VAL A 146 -9.79 -3.57 8.91
C VAL A 146 -9.34 -2.22 9.47
N PHE A 147 -9.53 -1.14 8.75
CA PHE A 147 -9.25 0.21 9.26
C PHE A 147 -10.11 0.55 10.46
N ILE A 148 -11.42 0.38 10.39
CA ILE A 148 -12.35 0.68 11.48
C ILE A 148 -11.98 -0.12 12.73
N GLU A 149 -11.78 -1.42 12.59
CA GLU A 149 -11.42 -2.34 13.68
C GLU A 149 -10.02 -2.10 14.27
N SER A 150 -9.18 -1.32 13.60
CA SER A 150 -7.86 -0.97 14.11
C SER A 150 -7.87 0.13 15.16
N HIS A 151 -9.02 0.71 15.43
CA HIS A 151 -9.23 1.79 16.39
C HIS A 151 -10.10 1.29 17.55
N ASP A 152 -9.63 1.47 18.78
CA ASP A 152 -10.38 1.11 19.99
C ASP A 152 -11.61 2.01 20.18
N ASN A 153 -11.54 3.25 19.70
CA ASN A 153 -12.61 4.24 19.79
C ASN A 153 -12.73 5.01 18.47
N ALA A 154 -13.94 5.50 18.18
CA ALA A 154 -14.17 6.38 17.04
C ALA A 154 -13.32 7.65 17.16
N PRO A 155 -12.47 7.98 16.18
CA PRO A 155 -11.72 9.23 16.18
C PRO A 155 -12.66 10.44 15.99
N ALA A 156 -12.33 11.57 16.60
CA ALA A 156 -13.12 12.79 16.46
C ALA A 156 -13.08 13.33 15.01
N GLU A 157 -11.95 13.16 14.34
CA GLU A 157 -11.71 13.60 12.96
C GLU A 157 -10.78 12.64 12.24
N ILE A 158 -11.00 12.42 10.95
CA ILE A 158 -10.12 11.67 10.06
C ILE A 158 -9.88 12.42 8.75
N ILE A 159 -8.70 12.20 8.17
CA ILE A 159 -8.33 12.75 6.87
C ILE A 159 -8.20 11.60 5.87
N LEU A 160 -8.97 11.67 4.80
CA LEU A 160 -8.88 10.74 3.68
C LEU A 160 -8.04 11.37 2.57
N ASP A 161 -6.84 10.85 2.37
CA ASP A 161 -5.95 11.25 1.30
C ASP A 161 -6.27 10.49 0.02
N VAL A 162 -6.45 11.23 -1.07
CA VAL A 162 -6.75 10.66 -2.39
C VAL A 162 -5.63 11.03 -3.35
N ASP A 163 -5.07 10.02 -4.02
CA ASP A 163 -4.02 10.23 -5.00
C ASP A 163 -4.05 9.17 -6.10
N THR A 164 -3.33 9.45 -7.18
CA THR A 164 -3.08 8.53 -8.28
C THR A 164 -1.59 8.51 -8.61
N THR A 165 -1.13 7.36 -9.05
CA THR A 165 0.23 7.21 -9.56
C THR A 165 0.19 6.44 -10.86
N ASP A 166 1.26 6.45 -11.63
CA ASP A 166 1.38 5.59 -12.80
C ASP A 166 1.97 4.23 -12.44
N LEU A 167 1.52 3.20 -13.14
CA LEU A 167 2.16 1.88 -13.17
C LEU A 167 2.56 1.58 -14.62
N PRO A 168 3.84 1.72 -14.97
CA PRO A 168 4.33 1.52 -16.33
C PRO A 168 4.07 0.10 -16.86
N LEU A 169 3.69 -0.02 -18.12
CA LEU A 169 3.36 -1.26 -18.79
C LEU A 169 4.29 -1.49 -19.97
N HIS A 170 4.94 -2.64 -20.01
CA HIS A 170 5.93 -2.98 -21.02
C HIS A 170 5.41 -3.97 -22.09
N GLY A 171 4.24 -4.58 -21.85
CA GLY A 171 3.60 -5.54 -22.75
C GLY A 171 2.31 -5.01 -23.40
N LYS A 172 1.51 -5.90 -23.97
CA LYS A 172 0.20 -5.62 -24.58
C LYS A 172 -0.95 -5.96 -23.62
N GLN A 173 -0.87 -5.48 -22.39
CA GLN A 173 -1.89 -5.73 -21.38
C GLN A 173 -3.22 -5.07 -21.76
N GLU A 174 -4.32 -5.70 -21.36
CA GLU A 174 -5.67 -5.16 -21.44
C GLU A 174 -5.78 -3.81 -20.74
N GLY A 175 -6.46 -2.83 -21.34
CA GLY A 175 -6.63 -1.49 -20.76
C GLY A 175 -5.36 -0.63 -20.73
N ARG A 176 -4.35 -0.98 -21.52
CA ARG A 176 -3.12 -0.21 -21.68
C ARG A 176 -3.37 1.02 -22.54
N PHE A 177 -3.12 2.21 -22.00
CA PHE A 177 -3.18 3.46 -22.73
C PHE A 177 -1.93 4.31 -22.48
N PHE A 178 -1.59 5.13 -23.48
CA PHE A 178 -0.52 6.13 -23.35
C PHE A 178 -1.03 7.32 -22.53
N HIS A 179 -0.26 7.73 -21.52
CA HIS A 179 -0.59 8.86 -20.67
C HIS A 179 0.40 10.01 -20.89
N GLY A 180 -0.07 11.11 -21.49
CA GLY A 180 0.80 12.22 -21.92
C GLY A 180 1.51 12.97 -20.80
N TYR A 181 1.03 12.93 -19.55
CA TYR A 181 1.73 13.54 -18.41
C TYR A 181 2.93 12.69 -17.94
N TYR A 182 2.77 11.37 -17.92
CA TYR A 182 3.81 10.44 -17.51
C TYR A 182 4.71 9.99 -18.66
N ASP A 183 4.37 10.34 -19.89
CA ASP A 183 5.09 9.99 -21.12
C ASP A 183 5.36 8.49 -21.30
N ASN A 184 4.40 7.66 -20.86
CA ASN A 184 4.49 6.21 -20.98
C ASN A 184 3.12 5.55 -21.16
N TYR A 185 3.13 4.25 -21.52
CA TYR A 185 1.97 3.38 -21.42
C TYR A 185 1.86 2.87 -19.99
N CYS A 186 0.73 3.12 -19.33
CA CYS A 186 0.57 2.76 -17.93
C CYS A 186 -0.88 2.41 -17.57
N TYR A 187 -1.06 1.87 -16.36
CA TYR A 187 -2.29 2.00 -15.59
C TYR A 187 -2.19 3.22 -14.67
N LEU A 188 -3.35 3.69 -14.21
CA LEU A 188 -3.46 4.83 -13.31
C LEU A 188 -4.27 4.44 -12.05
N PRO A 189 -3.69 3.67 -11.12
CA PRO A 189 -4.41 3.24 -9.93
C PRO A 189 -4.83 4.43 -9.07
N LEU A 190 -6.03 4.32 -8.51
CA LEU A 190 -6.55 5.20 -7.47
C LEU A 190 -6.20 4.62 -6.10
N TYR A 191 -5.59 5.42 -5.27
CA TYR A 191 -5.37 5.11 -3.86
C TYR A 191 -6.16 6.07 -2.98
N ILE A 192 -6.69 5.53 -1.87
CA ILE A 192 -7.27 6.33 -0.78
C ILE A 192 -6.70 5.79 0.52
N PHE A 193 -6.10 6.69 1.30
CA PHE A 193 -5.51 6.36 2.60
C PHE A 193 -6.14 7.17 3.73
N CYS A 194 -6.11 6.64 4.93
CA CYS A 194 -6.28 7.36 6.18
C CYS A 194 -5.04 7.11 7.04
N GLY A 195 -4.14 8.09 7.14
CA GLY A 195 -2.82 7.89 7.74
C GLY A 195 -2.05 6.78 7.04
N GLU A 196 -1.72 5.71 7.76
CA GLU A 196 -1.06 4.53 7.19
C GLU A 196 -2.02 3.45 6.66
N HIS A 197 -3.33 3.61 6.85
CA HIS A 197 -4.31 2.63 6.41
C HIS A 197 -4.76 2.85 4.97
N VAL A 198 -4.60 1.84 4.13
CA VAL A 198 -5.12 1.85 2.77
C VAL A 198 -6.60 1.45 2.77
N LEU A 199 -7.47 2.31 2.24
CA LEU A 199 -8.91 2.11 2.16
C LEU A 199 -9.39 1.80 0.73
N CYS A 200 -8.56 2.13 -0.25
CA CYS A 200 -8.79 1.83 -1.66
C CYS A 200 -7.46 1.65 -2.40
N ALA A 201 -7.37 0.63 -3.22
CA ALA A 201 -6.32 0.40 -4.21
C ALA A 201 -6.97 -0.14 -5.49
N ARG A 202 -7.39 0.78 -6.37
CA ARG A 202 -8.18 0.47 -7.55
C ARG A 202 -7.39 0.68 -8.82
N LEU A 203 -7.15 -0.39 -9.57
CA LEU A 203 -6.54 -0.30 -10.88
C LEU A 203 -7.50 0.35 -11.88
N ARG A 204 -6.97 1.27 -12.70
CA ARG A 204 -7.74 2.00 -13.73
C ARG A 204 -6.90 2.14 -14.99
N GLU A 205 -7.61 2.28 -16.11
CA GLU A 205 -7.00 2.63 -17.38
C GLU A 205 -6.49 4.07 -17.37
N ALA A 206 -5.37 4.34 -18.04
CA ALA A 206 -4.74 5.65 -18.05
C ALA A 206 -5.36 6.65 -19.03
N ASN A 207 -6.38 6.28 -19.80
CA ASN A 207 -7.12 7.17 -20.70
C ASN A 207 -8.21 8.00 -19.98
N HIS A 208 -8.33 7.84 -18.68
CA HIS A 208 -9.29 8.56 -17.85
C HIS A 208 -8.67 9.71 -17.07
N ASP A 209 -9.49 10.65 -16.64
CA ASP A 209 -9.12 11.72 -15.73
C ASP A 209 -8.69 11.17 -14.36
N ALA A 210 -7.75 11.84 -13.67
CA ALA A 210 -7.25 11.42 -12.36
C ALA A 210 -8.37 11.20 -11.32
N ALA A 211 -9.45 11.99 -11.37
CA ALA A 211 -10.60 11.84 -10.48
C ALA A 211 -11.63 10.80 -10.95
N PHE A 212 -11.44 10.15 -12.11
CA PHE A 212 -12.40 9.16 -12.62
C PHE A 212 -12.60 8.03 -11.60
N GLY A 213 -13.85 7.73 -11.26
CA GLY A 213 -14.22 6.69 -10.30
C GLY A 213 -13.95 7.03 -8.82
N SER A 214 -13.28 8.17 -8.52
CA SER A 214 -12.97 8.51 -7.13
C SER A 214 -14.21 8.80 -6.29
N LEU A 215 -15.22 9.43 -6.87
CA LEU A 215 -16.47 9.74 -6.16
C LEU A 215 -17.17 8.47 -5.66
N GLN A 216 -17.27 7.45 -6.49
CA GLN A 216 -17.92 6.16 -6.13
C GLN A 216 -17.16 5.47 -4.98
N GLU A 217 -15.84 5.45 -5.04
CA GLU A 217 -15.03 4.84 -3.98
C GLU A 217 -15.12 5.64 -2.67
N ILE A 218 -15.10 6.97 -2.75
CA ILE A 218 -15.28 7.85 -1.58
C ILE A 218 -16.66 7.66 -0.96
N GLN A 219 -17.72 7.57 -1.78
CA GLN A 219 -19.08 7.32 -1.30
C GLN A 219 -19.18 6.00 -0.53
N ARG A 220 -18.59 4.94 -1.07
CA ARG A 220 -18.54 3.61 -0.44
C ARG A 220 -17.80 3.67 0.91
N ILE A 221 -16.61 4.28 0.92
CA ILE A 221 -15.77 4.38 2.13
C ILE A 221 -16.46 5.22 3.20
N VAL A 222 -16.98 6.39 2.83
CA VAL A 222 -17.67 7.29 3.76
C VAL A 222 -18.94 6.63 4.33
N ALA A 223 -19.68 5.87 3.52
CA ALA A 223 -20.86 5.15 4.01
C ALA A 223 -20.50 4.12 5.08
N GLN A 224 -19.46 3.29 4.87
CA GLN A 224 -18.99 2.32 5.87
C GLN A 224 -18.47 3.01 7.15
N ILE A 225 -17.71 4.10 7.00
CA ILE A 225 -17.20 4.86 8.15
C ILE A 225 -18.37 5.47 8.95
N ARG A 226 -19.37 6.04 8.28
CA ARG A 226 -20.53 6.64 8.93
C ARG A 226 -21.43 5.63 9.65
N GLU A 227 -21.51 4.41 9.13
CA GLU A 227 -22.21 3.30 9.81
C GLU A 227 -21.55 2.97 11.15
N ALA A 228 -20.22 2.91 11.19
CA ALA A 228 -19.46 2.61 12.40
C ALA A 228 -19.27 3.83 13.30
N TRP A 229 -19.01 5.01 12.73
CA TRP A 229 -18.64 6.25 13.41
C TRP A 229 -19.47 7.44 12.91
N PRO A 230 -20.75 7.56 13.30
CA PRO A 230 -21.67 8.57 12.78
C PRO A 230 -21.23 10.02 13.01
N ALA A 231 -20.52 10.27 14.13
CA ALA A 231 -20.12 11.61 14.57
C ALA A 231 -18.72 12.04 14.10
N THR A 232 -17.93 11.12 13.53
CA THR A 232 -16.56 11.42 13.10
C THR A 232 -16.56 12.44 11.95
N LYS A 233 -15.82 13.52 12.11
CA LYS A 233 -15.58 14.47 11.02
C LYS A 233 -14.66 13.85 9.98
N ILE A 234 -14.98 14.07 8.70
CA ILE A 234 -14.22 13.53 7.57
C ILE A 234 -13.75 14.71 6.72
N ILE A 235 -12.44 14.78 6.51
CA ILE A 235 -11.81 15.72 5.58
C ILE A 235 -11.22 14.92 4.42
N LEU A 236 -11.60 15.26 3.20
CA LEU A 236 -11.01 14.71 1.99
C LEU A 236 -9.89 15.61 1.50
N ARG A 237 -8.69 15.04 1.31
CA ARG A 237 -7.51 15.79 0.88
C ARG A 237 -6.93 15.18 -0.41
N GLY A 238 -6.60 16.03 -1.39
CA GLY A 238 -6.05 15.57 -2.66
C GLY A 238 -5.35 16.68 -3.44
N ASP A 239 -4.71 16.31 -4.52
CA ASP A 239 -4.06 17.24 -5.42
C ASP A 239 -5.06 17.96 -6.34
N SER A 240 -4.57 18.74 -7.31
CA SER A 240 -5.40 19.46 -8.25
C SER A 240 -6.16 18.56 -9.24
N GLY A 241 -5.76 17.33 -9.39
CA GLY A 241 -6.45 16.30 -10.17
C GLY A 241 -7.83 15.99 -9.63
N PHE A 242 -8.02 16.11 -8.31
CA PHE A 242 -9.29 15.85 -7.62
C PHE A 242 -10.16 17.11 -7.42
N CYS A 243 -9.69 18.29 -7.81
CA CYS A 243 -10.45 19.52 -7.74
C CYS A 243 -11.56 19.55 -8.80
N ARG A 244 -12.61 18.74 -8.63
CA ARG A 244 -13.76 18.59 -9.54
C ARG A 244 -15.03 19.05 -8.86
N ASN A 245 -15.87 19.80 -9.60
CA ASN A 245 -17.12 20.34 -9.03
C ASN A 245 -18.01 19.25 -8.44
N GLN A 246 -18.16 18.13 -9.16
CA GLN A 246 -19.01 17.03 -8.71
C GLN A 246 -18.56 16.49 -7.34
N LEU A 247 -17.25 16.28 -7.15
CA LEU A 247 -16.68 15.79 -5.91
C LEU A 247 -16.87 16.81 -4.77
N MET A 248 -16.52 18.09 -5.00
CA MET A 248 -16.67 19.14 -4.01
C MET A 248 -18.14 19.35 -3.59
N SER A 249 -19.08 19.38 -4.56
CA SER A 249 -20.50 19.52 -4.27
C SER A 249 -21.07 18.32 -3.52
N TRP A 250 -20.59 17.10 -3.83
CA TRP A 250 -20.98 15.94 -3.06
C TRP A 250 -20.46 16.02 -1.61
N CYS A 251 -19.22 16.42 -1.40
CA CYS A 251 -18.66 16.62 -0.07
C CYS A 251 -19.51 17.59 0.77
N GLU A 252 -19.80 18.78 0.20
CA GLU A 252 -20.63 19.81 0.83
C GLU A 252 -22.03 19.31 1.21
N ASN A 253 -22.64 18.48 0.35
CA ASN A 253 -23.99 17.94 0.55
C ASN A 253 -24.02 16.75 1.54
N ASN A 254 -22.86 16.14 1.86
CA ASN A 254 -22.78 14.96 2.72
C ASN A 254 -21.96 15.21 4.01
N SER A 255 -21.79 16.46 4.42
CA SER A 255 -21.03 16.84 5.63
C SER A 255 -19.62 16.25 5.65
N VAL A 256 -18.95 16.25 4.50
CA VAL A 256 -17.54 15.92 4.32
C VAL A 256 -16.80 17.19 3.95
N ASP A 257 -15.80 17.54 4.72
CA ASP A 257 -14.94 18.66 4.37
C ASP A 257 -13.92 18.26 3.33
N PHE A 258 -13.35 19.22 2.63
CA PHE A 258 -12.30 18.95 1.65
C PHE A 258 -11.23 20.03 1.59
N VAL A 259 -10.04 19.62 1.17
CA VAL A 259 -8.89 20.47 0.85
C VAL A 259 -8.21 19.93 -0.40
N PHE A 260 -8.38 20.61 -1.53
CA PHE A 260 -7.79 20.20 -2.80
C PHE A 260 -6.84 21.26 -3.35
N GLY A 261 -5.75 20.78 -3.95
CA GLY A 261 -4.92 21.63 -4.78
C GLY A 261 -5.76 22.28 -5.89
N LEU A 262 -5.44 23.49 -6.27
CA LEU A 262 -6.09 24.20 -7.37
C LEU A 262 -5.04 24.60 -8.40
N ALA A 263 -5.18 24.12 -9.62
CA ALA A 263 -4.27 24.43 -10.72
C ALA A 263 -4.22 25.94 -10.97
N ARG A 264 -3.02 26.49 -11.03
CA ARG A 264 -2.78 27.90 -11.29
C ARG A 264 -3.30 28.33 -12.66
N ASN A 265 -3.91 29.51 -12.73
CA ASN A 265 -4.30 30.14 -13.98
C ASN A 265 -4.06 31.65 -13.92
N GLN A 266 -4.17 32.35 -15.05
CA GLN A 266 -3.90 33.80 -15.12
C GLN A 266 -4.84 34.64 -14.21
N ARG A 267 -6.11 34.25 -14.07
CA ARG A 267 -7.06 34.94 -13.20
C ARG A 267 -6.68 34.85 -11.72
N LEU A 268 -6.30 33.66 -11.27
CA LEU A 268 -5.80 33.44 -9.91
C LEU A 268 -4.51 34.23 -9.64
N ARG A 269 -3.57 34.24 -10.59
CA ARG A 269 -2.33 35.05 -10.49
C ARG A 269 -2.63 36.54 -10.38
N LYS A 270 -3.60 37.05 -11.14
CA LYS A 270 -4.01 38.47 -11.06
C LYS A 270 -4.60 38.80 -9.68
N ILE A 271 -5.41 37.90 -9.09
CA ILE A 271 -6.03 38.14 -7.78
C ILE A 271 -4.96 38.34 -6.70
N ILE A 272 -3.88 37.58 -6.73
CA ILE A 272 -2.81 37.65 -5.71
C ILE A 272 -1.62 38.51 -6.14
N GLY A 273 -1.78 39.40 -7.13
CA GLY A 273 -0.70 40.22 -7.66
C GLY A 273 0.03 41.06 -6.61
N ALA A 274 -0.73 41.67 -5.67
CA ALA A 274 -0.18 42.45 -4.57
C ALA A 274 0.66 41.59 -3.61
N GLN A 275 0.17 40.40 -3.28
CA GLN A 275 0.85 39.44 -2.40
C GLN A 275 2.12 38.88 -3.07
N MET A 276 2.08 38.62 -4.40
CA MET A 276 3.26 38.23 -5.15
C MET A 276 4.33 39.31 -5.16
N HIS A 277 3.92 40.59 -5.37
CA HIS A 277 4.84 41.73 -5.31
C HIS A 277 5.49 41.82 -3.92
N ALA A 278 4.70 41.72 -2.83
CA ALA A 278 5.22 41.75 -1.46
C ALA A 278 6.23 40.63 -1.22
N ALA A 279 5.93 39.37 -1.63
CA ALA A 279 6.85 38.26 -1.50
C ALA A 279 8.15 38.49 -2.32
N THR A 280 8.06 39.08 -3.52
CA THR A 280 9.22 39.40 -4.34
C THR A 280 10.08 40.49 -3.69
N GLN A 281 9.46 41.56 -3.15
CA GLN A 281 10.16 42.60 -2.41
C GLN A 281 10.92 42.04 -1.19
N GLN A 282 10.25 41.23 -0.41
CA GLN A 282 10.83 40.59 0.77
C GLN A 282 12.02 39.67 0.39
N TRP A 283 11.91 38.90 -0.70
CA TRP A 283 12.99 38.10 -1.22
C TRP A 283 14.18 38.96 -1.68
N ASN A 284 13.92 40.05 -2.42
CA ASN A 284 14.97 40.97 -2.87
C ASN A 284 15.73 41.63 -1.71
N GLN A 285 15.04 41.88 -0.57
CA GLN A 285 15.66 42.48 0.60
C GLN A 285 16.47 41.48 1.44
N THR A 286 16.02 40.22 1.52
CA THR A 286 16.54 39.26 2.47
C THR A 286 17.39 38.16 1.81
N GLY A 287 17.25 37.94 0.51
CA GLY A 287 17.85 36.80 -0.21
C GLY A 287 17.29 35.43 0.24
N LYS A 288 16.25 35.42 1.06
CA LYS A 288 15.61 34.21 1.62
C LYS A 288 14.24 33.96 1.00
N PRO A 289 13.79 32.69 0.93
CA PRO A 289 12.43 32.40 0.49
C PRO A 289 11.38 33.21 1.25
N ALA A 290 10.50 33.89 0.53
CA ALA A 290 9.46 34.74 1.09
C ALA A 290 8.08 34.22 0.73
N ARG A 291 7.15 34.24 1.69
CA ARG A 291 5.78 33.71 1.56
C ARG A 291 4.77 34.68 2.12
N VAL A 292 3.72 34.96 1.35
CA VAL A 292 2.56 35.74 1.78
C VAL A 292 1.31 34.91 1.53
N PHE A 293 0.53 34.69 2.57
CA PHE A 293 -0.73 33.96 2.47
C PHE A 293 -1.90 34.93 2.36
N SER A 294 -2.91 34.54 1.60
CA SER A 294 -4.16 35.26 1.46
C SER A 294 -5.29 34.30 1.14
N GLU A 295 -6.53 34.75 1.34
CA GLU A 295 -7.71 33.98 1.00
C GLU A 295 -8.77 34.84 0.32
N PHE A 296 -9.59 34.20 -0.50
CA PHE A 296 -10.67 34.85 -1.22
C PHE A 296 -11.73 33.84 -1.67
N ARG A 297 -12.91 34.34 -2.03
CA ARG A 297 -13.94 33.53 -2.69
C ARG A 297 -13.68 33.49 -4.19
N TYR A 298 -13.66 32.27 -4.74
CA TYR A 298 -13.43 32.05 -6.15
C TYR A 298 -14.42 31.09 -6.75
N GLN A 299 -14.80 31.35 -7.99
CA GLN A 299 -15.63 30.47 -8.82
C GLN A 299 -15.04 30.39 -10.22
N THR A 300 -14.90 29.19 -10.74
CA THR A 300 -14.50 29.00 -12.14
C THR A 300 -15.63 29.40 -13.07
N LYS A 301 -15.28 29.92 -14.27
CA LYS A 301 -16.28 30.23 -15.28
C LYS A 301 -17.00 28.94 -15.73
N LYS A 302 -18.32 29.01 -15.87
CA LYS A 302 -19.09 27.94 -16.53
C LYS A 302 -18.69 27.91 -18.00
N THR A 303 -18.30 26.73 -18.46
CA THR A 303 -17.97 26.44 -19.86
C THR A 303 -18.74 25.20 -20.32
N LYS A 304 -18.71 24.88 -21.62
CA LYS A 304 -19.30 23.62 -22.15
C LYS A 304 -18.69 22.36 -21.50
N LYS A 305 -17.45 22.47 -20.97
CA LYS A 305 -16.72 21.39 -20.27
C LYS A 305 -16.96 21.35 -18.75
N GLY A 306 -17.87 22.21 -18.23
CA GLY A 306 -18.17 22.34 -16.81
C GLY A 306 -17.63 23.62 -16.18
N GLY A 307 -17.80 23.75 -14.87
CA GLY A 307 -17.40 24.87 -14.04
C GLY A 307 -17.96 24.65 -12.64
N TRP A 308 -17.53 25.44 -11.68
CA TRP A 308 -18.05 25.32 -10.31
C TRP A 308 -19.47 25.89 -10.24
N ASP A 309 -20.34 25.20 -9.52
CA ASP A 309 -21.74 25.60 -9.28
C ASP A 309 -21.84 26.81 -8.35
N ARG A 310 -20.84 27.00 -7.45
CA ARG A 310 -20.77 28.07 -6.46
C ARG A 310 -19.35 28.59 -6.25
N ALA A 311 -19.24 29.77 -5.61
CA ALA A 311 -17.96 30.29 -5.17
C ALA A 311 -17.50 29.57 -3.90
N ARG A 312 -16.25 29.13 -3.85
CA ARG A 312 -15.64 28.45 -2.72
C ARG A 312 -14.45 29.22 -2.17
N ARG A 313 -14.09 28.98 -0.92
CA ARG A 313 -12.90 29.55 -0.28
C ARG A 313 -11.65 29.01 -0.96
N VAL A 314 -10.76 29.90 -1.38
CA VAL A 314 -9.45 29.58 -1.92
C VAL A 314 -8.39 30.23 -1.04
N VAL A 315 -7.44 29.45 -0.58
CA VAL A 315 -6.23 29.90 0.08
C VAL A 315 -5.12 29.95 -0.97
N ALA A 316 -4.41 31.07 -1.01
CA ALA A 316 -3.28 31.28 -1.91
C ALA A 316 -1.99 31.47 -1.10
N LYS A 317 -0.93 30.79 -1.57
CA LYS A 317 0.45 31.02 -1.14
C LYS A 317 1.17 31.76 -2.28
N ALA A 318 1.42 33.06 -2.10
CA ALA A 318 2.32 33.83 -2.92
C ALA A 318 3.74 33.58 -2.41
N GLU A 319 4.55 32.90 -3.17
CA GLU A 319 5.92 32.52 -2.78
C GLU A 319 6.92 32.99 -3.83
N HIS A 320 8.03 33.54 -3.36
CA HIS A 320 9.22 33.81 -4.17
C HIS A 320 10.38 32.99 -3.59
N ILE A 321 10.95 32.11 -4.40
CA ILE A 321 12.04 31.19 -4.03
C ILE A 321 12.96 31.00 -5.22
N ASP A 322 14.27 30.94 -4.96
CA ASP A 322 15.32 30.74 -5.98
C ASP A 322 15.18 31.68 -7.19
N GLY A 323 14.85 32.97 -6.93
CA GLY A 323 14.67 33.98 -7.97
C GLY A 323 13.43 33.81 -8.83
N LYS A 324 12.46 32.97 -8.44
CA LYS A 324 11.25 32.67 -9.23
C LYS A 324 9.98 32.78 -8.39
N GLU A 325 8.91 33.26 -9.04
CA GLU A 325 7.56 33.22 -8.49
C GLU A 325 7.02 31.79 -8.50
N ASN A 326 6.55 31.34 -7.34
CA ASN A 326 5.96 30.00 -7.16
C ASN A 326 4.58 30.08 -6.48
N PRO A 327 3.57 30.70 -7.11
CA PRO A 327 2.23 30.77 -6.53
C PRO A 327 1.58 29.38 -6.47
N ARG A 328 0.91 29.09 -5.32
CA ARG A 328 0.14 27.87 -5.11
C ARG A 328 -1.24 28.22 -4.59
N PHE A 329 -2.22 27.39 -4.91
CA PHE A 329 -3.61 27.61 -4.54
C PHE A 329 -4.23 26.32 -4.03
N VAL A 330 -5.10 26.45 -3.04
CA VAL A 330 -5.87 25.37 -2.45
C VAL A 330 -7.31 25.81 -2.32
N VAL A 331 -8.26 24.97 -2.69
CA VAL A 331 -9.69 25.19 -2.47
C VAL A 331 -10.20 24.33 -1.33
N THR A 332 -11.09 24.85 -0.52
CA THR A 332 -11.59 24.17 0.68
C THR A 332 -13.02 24.56 1.04
N SER A 333 -13.71 23.65 1.76
CA SER A 333 -14.97 23.94 2.47
C SER A 333 -14.75 24.43 3.89
N LEU A 334 -13.57 24.19 4.48
CA LEU A 334 -13.24 24.58 5.85
C LEU A 334 -13.31 26.10 6.03
N ALA A 335 -13.94 26.55 7.12
CA ALA A 335 -14.10 27.95 7.45
C ALA A 335 -12.77 28.59 7.90
N GLY A 336 -12.63 29.91 7.71
CA GLY A 336 -11.43 30.67 8.09
C GLY A 336 -11.21 30.72 9.60
N GLU A 337 -12.27 30.73 10.37
CA GLU A 337 -12.26 30.72 11.83
C GLU A 337 -11.70 29.42 12.41
N ALA A 338 -11.94 28.30 11.73
CA ALA A 338 -11.40 26.98 12.13
C ALA A 338 -9.97 26.76 11.64
N TRP A 339 -9.65 27.28 10.43
CA TRP A 339 -8.36 27.09 9.79
C TRP A 339 -7.87 28.38 9.15
N ALA A 340 -6.93 29.09 9.79
CA ALA A 340 -6.24 30.23 9.18
C ALA A 340 -5.53 29.82 7.88
N ALA A 341 -5.41 30.75 6.93
CA ALA A 341 -4.90 30.45 5.58
C ALA A 341 -3.53 29.77 5.57
N GLN A 342 -2.60 30.24 6.39
CA GLN A 342 -1.26 29.65 6.49
C GLN A 342 -1.30 28.24 7.08
N ALA A 343 -1.97 28.04 8.21
CA ALA A 343 -2.07 26.74 8.87
C ALA A 343 -2.77 25.71 7.98
N LEU A 344 -3.87 26.09 7.30
CA LEU A 344 -4.54 25.23 6.33
C LEU A 344 -3.60 24.74 5.22
N TYR A 345 -2.76 25.64 4.72
CA TYR A 345 -1.83 25.28 3.64
C TYR A 345 -0.65 24.45 4.17
N GLU A 346 0.04 24.93 5.22
CA GLU A 346 1.31 24.34 5.68
C GLU A 346 1.10 23.07 6.53
N GLU A 347 0.12 23.07 7.43
CA GLU A 347 -0.11 21.97 8.36
C GLU A 347 -1.09 20.92 7.80
N LEU A 348 -2.20 21.37 7.18
CA LEU A 348 -3.20 20.42 6.67
C LEU A 348 -2.89 19.97 5.25
N TYR A 349 -2.73 20.88 4.28
CA TYR A 349 -2.57 20.51 2.87
C TYR A 349 -1.19 19.89 2.57
N CYS A 350 -0.11 20.47 3.09
CA CYS A 350 1.25 19.97 2.79
C CYS A 350 1.54 18.60 3.42
N ALA A 351 0.88 18.22 4.51
CA ALA A 351 0.99 16.90 5.12
C ALA A 351 0.48 15.74 4.21
N ARG A 352 -0.09 16.07 3.02
CA ARG A 352 -0.41 15.09 1.98
C ARG A 352 0.82 14.29 1.51
N GLY A 353 2.03 14.83 1.65
CA GLY A 353 3.27 14.15 1.28
C GLY A 353 3.46 12.78 1.95
N ASP A 354 2.84 12.54 3.10
CA ASP A 354 2.92 11.27 3.80
C ASP A 354 2.28 10.12 2.99
N MET A 355 1.20 10.39 2.26
CA MET A 355 0.56 9.41 1.39
C MET A 355 1.49 8.93 0.27
N GLU A 356 2.29 9.82 -0.33
CA GLU A 356 3.26 9.45 -1.36
C GLU A 356 4.28 8.43 -0.83
N ASN A 357 4.68 8.54 0.44
CA ASN A 357 5.55 7.56 1.08
C ASN A 357 4.84 6.20 1.27
N ARG A 358 3.54 6.19 1.60
CA ARG A 358 2.76 4.96 1.72
C ARG A 358 2.58 4.25 0.37
N ILE A 359 2.39 4.98 -0.72
CA ILE A 359 2.38 4.42 -2.07
C ILE A 359 3.74 3.80 -2.42
N LYS A 360 4.85 4.47 -2.10
CA LYS A 360 6.21 3.93 -2.28
C LYS A 360 6.45 2.65 -1.46
N GLU A 361 5.89 2.57 -0.25
CA GLU A 361 5.95 1.33 0.55
C GLU A 361 5.20 0.18 -0.12
N GLN A 362 4.05 0.44 -0.77
CA GLN A 362 3.36 -0.58 -1.57
C GLN A 362 4.20 -1.05 -2.76
N PHE A 363 4.94 -0.15 -3.41
CA PHE A 363 5.89 -0.52 -4.47
C PHE A 363 7.04 -1.39 -3.93
N SER A 364 7.49 -1.16 -2.71
CA SER A 364 8.43 -2.05 -2.03
C SER A 364 7.85 -3.45 -1.74
N LEU A 365 6.54 -3.61 -1.88
CA LEU A 365 5.78 -4.86 -1.83
C LEU A 365 5.23 -5.26 -3.20
N PHE A 366 5.87 -4.74 -4.27
CA PHE A 366 5.64 -5.12 -5.67
C PHE A 366 4.25 -4.75 -6.24
N ALA A 367 3.61 -3.71 -5.71
CA ALA A 367 2.35 -3.21 -6.26
C ALA A 367 2.49 -2.66 -7.69
N ASP A 368 3.72 -2.36 -8.13
CA ASP A 368 4.07 -1.92 -9.49
C ASP A 368 4.20 -3.08 -10.49
N ARG A 369 4.17 -4.33 -10.02
CA ARG A 369 4.35 -5.52 -10.87
C ARG A 369 3.04 -6.01 -11.50
N VAL A 370 2.51 -5.24 -12.44
CA VAL A 370 1.25 -5.49 -13.14
C VAL A 370 1.50 -6.14 -14.51
N SER A 371 2.13 -7.30 -14.53
CA SER A 371 2.62 -7.99 -15.74
C SER A 371 1.65 -9.03 -16.32
N ALA A 372 0.45 -9.22 -15.74
CA ALA A 372 -0.55 -10.13 -16.27
C ALA A 372 -1.24 -9.56 -17.54
N GLU A 373 -1.77 -10.42 -18.39
CA GLU A 373 -2.45 -10.04 -19.63
C GLU A 373 -3.71 -9.23 -19.35
N THR A 374 -4.54 -9.69 -18.40
CA THR A 374 -5.84 -9.07 -18.11
C THR A 374 -5.77 -8.05 -16.99
N MET A 375 -6.58 -7.01 -17.09
CA MET A 375 -6.69 -5.98 -16.04
C MET A 375 -7.21 -6.57 -14.73
N ARG A 376 -8.09 -7.58 -14.80
CA ARG A 376 -8.58 -8.28 -13.61
C ARG A 376 -7.47 -9.00 -12.83
N ALA A 377 -6.58 -9.69 -13.53
CA ALA A 377 -5.46 -10.38 -12.91
C ALA A 377 -4.46 -9.37 -12.29
N ASN A 378 -4.23 -8.24 -12.95
CA ASN A 378 -3.42 -7.16 -12.40
C ASN A 378 -4.07 -6.49 -11.18
N GLN A 379 -5.41 -6.35 -11.16
CA GLN A 379 -6.13 -5.90 -9.95
C GLN A 379 -5.96 -6.90 -8.81
N MET A 380 -5.97 -8.21 -9.08
CA MET A 380 -5.71 -9.23 -8.05
C MET A 380 -4.30 -9.10 -7.47
N ARG A 381 -3.29 -8.90 -8.31
CA ARG A 381 -1.91 -8.65 -7.85
C ARG A 381 -1.79 -7.39 -7.01
N LEU A 382 -2.51 -6.33 -7.39
CA LEU A 382 -2.58 -5.12 -6.58
C LEU A 382 -3.22 -5.39 -5.21
N TYR A 383 -4.26 -6.21 -5.14
CA TYR A 383 -4.85 -6.62 -3.85
C TYR A 383 -3.89 -7.46 -3.01
N LEU A 384 -3.13 -8.39 -3.61
CA LEU A 384 -2.12 -9.16 -2.88
C LEU A 384 -1.07 -8.25 -2.24
N SER A 385 -0.52 -7.29 -3.00
CA SER A 385 0.42 -6.29 -2.47
C SER A 385 -0.22 -5.41 -1.39
N THR A 386 -1.46 -4.98 -1.59
CA THR A 386 -2.21 -4.16 -0.62
C THR A 386 -2.47 -4.92 0.69
N MET A 387 -2.87 -6.18 0.63
CA MET A 387 -3.06 -7.01 1.84
C MET A 387 -1.72 -7.30 2.53
N THR A 388 -0.65 -7.49 1.77
CA THR A 388 0.70 -7.60 2.31
C THR A 388 1.12 -6.31 3.04
N TYR A 389 0.81 -5.14 2.46
CA TYR A 389 1.05 -3.85 3.11
C TYR A 389 0.26 -3.73 4.42
N ILE A 390 -1.01 -4.12 4.45
CA ILE A 390 -1.84 -4.12 5.68
C ILE A 390 -1.22 -5.03 6.75
N LEU A 391 -0.74 -6.20 6.36
CA LEU A 391 -0.10 -7.13 7.27
C LEU A 391 1.20 -6.57 7.88
N VAL A 392 2.06 -5.97 7.06
CA VAL A 392 3.32 -5.36 7.52
C VAL A 392 3.06 -4.11 8.35
N SER A 393 2.08 -3.26 7.96
CA SER A 393 1.64 -2.12 8.78
C SER A 393 1.02 -2.57 10.10
N GLY A 394 0.29 -3.69 10.11
CA GLY A 394 -0.19 -4.35 11.32
C GLY A 394 0.96 -4.78 12.25
N LEU A 395 2.00 -5.40 11.70
CA LEU A 395 3.22 -5.73 12.46
C LEU A 395 3.87 -4.47 13.04
N ARG A 396 3.96 -3.38 12.25
CA ARG A 396 4.48 -2.09 12.70
C ARG A 396 3.68 -1.55 13.88
N ARG A 397 2.38 -1.47 13.75
CA ARG A 397 1.47 -0.91 14.76
C ARG A 397 1.38 -1.75 16.03
N LEU A 398 1.29 -3.06 15.91
CA LEU A 398 1.09 -3.98 17.03
C LEU A 398 2.40 -4.47 17.64
N GLY A 399 3.33 -4.92 16.81
CA GLY A 399 4.56 -5.56 17.24
C GLY A 399 5.71 -4.58 17.46
N LEU A 400 5.87 -3.58 16.59
CA LEU A 400 7.00 -2.66 16.64
C LEU A 400 6.77 -1.42 17.51
N LYS A 401 5.59 -1.28 18.11
CA LYS A 401 5.27 -0.16 19.00
C LYS A 401 6.28 -0.08 20.15
N GLY A 402 6.85 1.11 20.35
CA GLY A 402 7.85 1.35 21.39
C GLY A 402 9.24 0.73 21.12
N THR A 403 9.51 0.33 19.89
CA THR A 403 10.82 -0.15 19.46
C THR A 403 11.51 0.86 18.52
N GLU A 404 12.80 0.65 18.28
CA GLU A 404 13.58 1.45 17.30
C GLU A 404 13.11 1.33 15.85
N LEU A 405 12.28 0.33 15.51
CA LEU A 405 11.71 0.13 14.19
C LEU A 405 10.22 0.53 14.10
N ALA A 406 9.67 1.25 15.06
CA ALA A 406 8.27 1.67 15.08
C ALA A 406 7.87 2.47 13.83
N GLU A 407 8.80 3.32 13.32
CA GLU A 407 8.61 4.13 12.12
C GLU A 407 9.37 3.60 10.90
N ALA A 408 9.88 2.36 10.97
CA ALA A 408 10.69 1.81 9.90
C ALA A 408 9.87 1.50 8.64
N GLN A 409 10.46 1.74 7.50
CA GLN A 409 9.90 1.37 6.20
C GLN A 409 9.86 -0.16 6.02
N VAL A 410 8.97 -0.63 5.16
CA VAL A 410 8.80 -2.05 4.83
C VAL A 410 10.11 -2.75 4.48
N SER A 411 10.97 -2.13 3.67
CA SER A 411 12.27 -2.68 3.27
C SER A 411 13.20 -2.89 4.46
N THR A 412 13.21 -1.97 5.42
CA THR A 412 14.01 -2.06 6.64
C THR A 412 13.48 -3.17 7.56
N ILE A 413 12.15 -3.25 7.75
CA ILE A 413 11.51 -4.32 8.52
C ILE A 413 11.85 -5.68 7.90
N ARG A 414 11.70 -5.83 6.58
CA ARG A 414 12.06 -7.05 5.86
C ARG A 414 13.49 -7.46 6.12
N THR A 415 14.44 -6.58 5.88
CA THR A 415 15.88 -6.90 5.95
C THR A 415 16.34 -7.15 7.38
N LYS A 416 15.89 -6.33 8.32
CA LYS A 416 16.36 -6.40 9.71
C LYS A 416 15.60 -7.40 10.58
N LEU A 417 14.32 -7.67 10.29
CA LEU A 417 13.47 -8.44 11.22
C LEU A 417 12.92 -9.72 10.61
N LEU A 418 12.66 -9.75 9.29
CA LEU A 418 12.01 -10.91 8.67
C LEU A 418 13.02 -11.89 8.06
N LYS A 419 14.17 -11.43 7.58
CA LYS A 419 15.22 -12.26 7.00
C LYS A 419 16.18 -12.75 8.08
N ILE A 420 15.81 -13.86 8.72
CA ILE A 420 16.63 -14.51 9.77
C ILE A 420 16.89 -15.95 9.38
N GLY A 421 18.17 -16.30 9.25
CA GLY A 421 18.58 -17.68 8.98
C GLY A 421 18.28 -18.59 10.17
N ALA A 422 17.69 -19.73 9.90
CA ALA A 422 17.44 -20.75 10.92
C ALA A 422 17.60 -22.16 10.35
N GLN A 423 18.08 -23.07 11.17
CA GLN A 423 18.05 -24.52 10.91
C GLN A 423 16.70 -25.06 11.38
N ILE A 424 16.03 -25.81 10.52
CA ILE A 424 14.70 -26.38 10.78
C ILE A 424 14.82 -27.90 11.00
N ARG A 425 14.24 -28.38 12.08
CA ARG A 425 14.14 -29.81 12.36
C ARG A 425 12.70 -30.18 12.66
N VAL A 426 12.08 -30.94 11.80
CA VAL A 426 10.73 -31.47 11.97
C VAL A 426 10.79 -32.82 12.69
N THR A 427 9.95 -32.98 13.69
CA THR A 427 9.74 -34.25 14.40
C THR A 427 8.22 -34.48 14.52
N VAL A 428 7.81 -35.70 14.81
CA VAL A 428 6.38 -36.05 14.94
C VAL A 428 5.56 -35.09 15.82
N ARG A 429 6.16 -34.55 16.88
CA ARG A 429 5.44 -33.71 17.86
C ARG A 429 5.87 -32.24 17.86
N LYS A 430 6.99 -31.88 17.25
CA LYS A 430 7.55 -30.53 17.35
C LYS A 430 8.32 -30.16 16.11
N VAL A 431 8.21 -28.91 15.73
CA VAL A 431 9.13 -28.29 14.81
C VAL A 431 10.08 -27.39 15.60
N TRP A 432 11.36 -27.64 15.48
CA TRP A 432 12.41 -26.86 16.09
C TRP A 432 12.95 -25.86 15.05
N ILE A 433 12.96 -24.60 15.42
CA ILE A 433 13.46 -23.49 14.58
C ILE A 433 14.63 -22.87 15.33
N SER A 434 15.83 -23.30 14.96
CA SER A 434 17.08 -22.83 15.58
C SER A 434 17.60 -21.61 14.81
N MET A 435 17.17 -20.41 15.22
CA MET A 435 17.59 -19.16 14.60
C MET A 435 19.08 -18.89 14.85
N ALA A 436 19.71 -18.16 13.92
CA ALA A 436 21.13 -17.81 14.01
C ALA A 436 21.43 -17.08 15.33
N SER A 437 22.31 -17.65 16.17
CA SER A 437 22.72 -17.06 17.43
C SER A 437 23.52 -15.77 17.26
N SER A 438 24.10 -15.52 16.09
CA SER A 438 24.79 -14.30 15.69
C SER A 438 23.85 -13.19 15.21
N TYR A 439 22.53 -13.42 15.16
CA TYR A 439 21.57 -12.41 14.74
C TYR A 439 21.60 -11.19 15.68
N PRO A 440 21.87 -9.97 15.17
CA PRO A 440 22.18 -8.84 16.03
C PRO A 440 20.98 -8.23 16.77
N TRP A 441 19.75 -8.42 16.25
CA TRP A 441 18.53 -7.82 16.81
C TRP A 441 17.68 -8.81 17.61
N GLN A 442 18.29 -9.75 18.33
CA GLN A 442 17.58 -10.76 19.12
C GLN A 442 16.65 -10.13 20.17
N LYS A 443 17.11 -9.08 20.87
CA LYS A 443 16.31 -8.36 21.87
C LYS A 443 15.09 -7.68 21.24
N LEU A 444 15.27 -7.05 20.09
CA LEU A 444 14.18 -6.46 19.32
C LEU A 444 13.15 -7.53 18.91
N TYR A 445 13.60 -8.66 18.38
CA TYR A 445 12.71 -9.75 18.00
C TYR A 445 11.90 -10.26 19.20
N GLN A 446 12.53 -10.43 20.36
CA GLN A 446 11.86 -10.84 21.60
C GLN A 446 10.81 -9.81 22.04
N GLN A 447 11.12 -8.52 21.98
CA GLN A 447 10.19 -7.45 22.30
C GLN A 447 8.98 -7.45 21.35
N VAL A 448 9.22 -7.55 20.04
CA VAL A 448 8.16 -7.63 19.02
C VAL A 448 7.27 -8.83 19.24
N TRP A 449 7.85 -10.00 19.51
CA TRP A 449 7.10 -11.20 19.83
C TRP A 449 6.25 -11.03 21.09
N ALA A 450 6.80 -10.41 22.15
CA ALA A 450 6.05 -10.12 23.37
C ALA A 450 4.86 -9.18 23.09
N ASN A 451 5.08 -8.08 22.36
CA ASN A 451 4.03 -7.13 21.98
C ASN A 451 2.89 -7.80 21.18
N LEU A 452 3.21 -8.78 20.33
CA LEU A 452 2.20 -9.50 19.55
C LEU A 452 1.39 -10.52 20.39
N ARG A 453 1.80 -10.84 21.60
CA ARG A 453 1.08 -11.76 22.49
C ARG A 453 0.19 -11.06 23.52
N CYS A 454 0.41 -9.78 23.75
CA CYS A 454 -0.47 -8.93 24.56
C CYS A 454 -1.71 -8.49 23.78
#